data_cf63d79fad2941978493f977ee6c148b
#
_entry.id   cf63d79fad2941978493f977ee6c148b
#
_cell.length_a   1.000
_cell.length_b   1.000
_cell.length_c   1.000
_cell.angle_alpha   90.00
_cell.angle_beta   90.00
_cell.angle_gamma   90.00
#
_symmetry.space_group_name_H-M   'P 1'
#
loop_
_entity.id
_entity.type
_entity.pdbx_description
1 polymer ?
#
loop_
_entity_poly.entity_id
_entity_poly.type
_entity_poly.pdbx_seq_one_letter_code
_entity_poly.pdbx_strand_id
1 'polypeptide(L)'
;MNTFSLEIFDQNYKGPGETTVQDMFNRQAVAINSIEITDHLEHFKEILNDFHFIPGGRILANLGIPGRESTTLYNCFVHQTSDIKLNDPDSIFGIFDMLKYQAKTLASEGGKHA
;
A
#
# COMPACT_ATOMS: atom_id res chain seq x y z
N MET A 1 21.61 7.05 5.79
CA MET A 1 20.25 7.34 6.32
C MET A 1 20.39 7.75 7.78
N ASN A 2 19.69 8.79 8.21
CA ASN A 2 19.81 9.28 9.58
C ASN A 2 18.95 8.44 10.56
N THR A 3 19.16 8.65 11.86
CA THR A 3 18.47 7.90 12.93
C THR A 3 16.95 8.02 12.84
N PHE A 4 16.44 9.22 12.55
CA PHE A 4 14.99 9.46 12.41
C PHE A 4 14.38 8.63 11.28
N SER A 5 15.05 8.59 10.12
CA SER A 5 14.58 7.78 8.99
C SER A 5 14.57 6.29 9.31
N LEU A 6 15.56 5.80 10.06
CA LEU A 6 15.60 4.40 10.50
C LEU A 6 14.50 4.06 11.49
N GLU A 7 14.15 4.97 12.40
CA GLU A 7 12.99 4.79 13.28
C GLU A 7 11.68 4.69 12.51
N ILE A 8 11.46 5.57 11.53
CA ILE A 8 10.26 5.53 10.69
C ILE A 8 10.19 4.21 9.91
N PHE A 9 11.31 3.77 9.35
CA PHE A 9 11.39 2.48 8.67
C PHE A 9 11.00 1.33 9.60
N ASP A 10 11.59 1.29 10.81
CA ASP A 10 11.36 0.21 11.78
C ASP A 10 9.89 0.14 12.23
N GLN A 11 9.27 1.28 12.45
CA GLN A 11 7.90 1.37 12.95
C GLN A 11 6.83 1.12 11.88
N ASN A 12 7.05 1.55 10.63
CA ASN A 12 6.00 1.64 9.63
C ASN A 12 6.19 0.77 8.39
N TYR A 13 7.41 0.47 7.99
CA TYR A 13 7.69 -0.11 6.68
C TYR A 13 8.41 -1.46 6.73
N LYS A 14 8.99 -1.82 7.85
CA LYS A 14 9.71 -3.06 8.02
C LYS A 14 8.76 -4.26 7.99
N GLY A 15 9.07 -5.24 7.15
CA GLY A 15 8.33 -6.50 7.09
C GLY A 15 8.87 -7.55 8.07
N PRO A 16 8.13 -8.65 8.26
CA PRO A 16 8.59 -9.75 9.12
C PRO A 16 9.94 -10.31 8.65
N GLY A 17 10.90 -10.39 9.57
CA GLY A 17 12.23 -10.91 9.27
C GLY A 17 13.18 -9.94 8.60
N GLU A 18 12.73 -8.73 8.25
CA GLU A 18 13.56 -7.70 7.66
C GLU A 18 14.33 -6.93 8.74
N THR A 19 15.56 -6.55 8.44
CA THR A 19 16.41 -5.78 9.35
C THR A 19 16.93 -4.49 8.74
N THR A 20 17.02 -4.40 7.41
CA THR A 20 17.56 -3.26 6.69
C THR A 20 16.59 -2.71 5.65
N VAL A 21 16.82 -1.46 5.24
CA VAL A 21 16.07 -0.84 4.15
C VAL A 21 16.25 -1.60 2.84
N GLN A 22 17.43 -2.16 2.60
CA GLN A 22 17.67 -3.02 1.42
C GLN A 22 16.78 -4.26 1.41
N ASP A 23 16.52 -4.86 2.58
CA ASP A 23 15.61 -6.00 2.69
C ASP A 23 14.21 -5.63 2.21
N MET A 24 13.72 -4.46 2.62
CA MET A 24 12.43 -3.92 2.18
C MET A 24 12.40 -3.68 0.67
N PHE A 25 13.40 -3.02 0.12
CA PHE A 25 13.48 -2.75 -1.31
C PHE A 25 13.63 -4.03 -2.13
N ASN A 26 14.38 -5.00 -1.65
CA ASN A 26 14.51 -6.30 -2.31
C ASN A 26 13.18 -7.07 -2.33
N ARG A 27 12.41 -7.02 -1.24
CA ARG A 27 11.06 -7.60 -1.18
C ARG A 27 10.16 -6.99 -2.25
N GLN A 28 10.18 -5.68 -2.38
CA GLN A 28 9.36 -4.98 -3.38
C GLN A 28 9.80 -5.31 -4.80
N ALA A 29 11.10 -5.35 -5.04
CA ALA A 29 11.65 -5.71 -6.35
C ALA A 29 11.22 -7.13 -6.76
N VAL A 30 11.28 -8.09 -5.84
CA VAL A 30 10.82 -9.46 -6.08
C VAL A 30 9.33 -9.49 -6.38
N ALA A 31 8.51 -8.78 -5.61
CA ALA A 31 7.06 -8.76 -5.81
C ALA A 31 6.67 -8.16 -7.18
N ILE A 32 7.28 -7.06 -7.57
CA ILE A 32 7.04 -6.44 -8.88
C ILE A 32 7.54 -7.34 -10.01
N ASN A 33 8.74 -7.92 -9.87
CA ASN A 33 9.30 -8.79 -10.89
C ASN A 33 8.48 -10.07 -11.12
N SER A 34 7.74 -10.52 -10.10
CA SER A 34 6.93 -11.74 -10.19
C SER A 34 5.80 -11.65 -11.21
N ILE A 35 5.36 -10.45 -11.57
CA ILE A 35 4.30 -10.23 -12.58
C ILE A 35 4.86 -9.80 -13.94
N GLU A 36 6.18 -9.65 -14.06
CA GLU A 36 6.81 -9.30 -15.32
C GLU A 36 7.00 -10.53 -16.23
N ILE A 37 6.93 -10.30 -17.54
CA ILE A 37 7.14 -11.37 -18.53
C ILE A 37 8.62 -11.74 -18.64
N THR A 38 9.50 -10.75 -18.52
CA THR A 38 10.95 -10.91 -18.56
C THR A 38 11.57 -10.53 -17.23
N ASP A 39 12.75 -11.10 -16.93
CA ASP A 39 13.44 -10.85 -15.66
C ASP A 39 14.10 -9.49 -15.63
N HIS A 40 13.64 -8.62 -14.74
CA HIS A 40 14.18 -7.29 -14.47
C HIS A 40 14.58 -7.12 -12.99
N LEU A 41 14.71 -8.21 -12.26
CA LEU A 41 14.89 -8.17 -10.79
C LEU A 41 16.07 -7.29 -10.37
N GLU A 42 17.24 -7.49 -10.96
CA GLU A 42 18.43 -6.73 -10.60
C GLU A 42 18.30 -5.24 -10.92
N HIS A 43 17.62 -4.91 -12.01
CA HIS A 43 17.35 -3.53 -12.38
C HIS A 43 16.40 -2.85 -11.39
N PHE A 44 15.33 -3.54 -10.97
CA PHE A 44 14.43 -3.01 -9.94
C PHE A 44 15.14 -2.81 -8.60
N LYS A 45 15.98 -3.76 -8.20
CA LYS A 45 16.79 -3.62 -6.98
C LYS A 45 17.72 -2.40 -7.05
N GLU A 46 18.37 -2.18 -8.18
CA GLU A 46 19.25 -1.04 -8.38
C GLU A 46 18.51 0.28 -8.25
N ILE A 47 17.37 0.43 -8.95
CA ILE A 47 16.56 1.66 -8.92
C ILE A 47 16.11 1.98 -7.50
N LEU A 48 15.66 1.00 -6.74
CA LEU A 48 15.17 1.19 -5.38
C LEU A 48 16.31 1.46 -4.39
N ASN A 49 17.36 0.66 -4.43
CA ASN A 49 18.48 0.77 -3.48
C ASN A 49 19.32 2.05 -3.67
N ASP A 50 19.37 2.56 -4.88
CA ASP A 50 20.04 3.83 -5.19
C ASP A 50 19.13 5.05 -5.01
N PHE A 51 17.92 4.88 -4.54
CA PHE A 51 16.92 5.92 -4.33
C PHE A 51 16.60 6.72 -5.61
N HIS A 52 16.72 6.11 -6.78
CA HIS A 52 16.26 6.71 -8.04
C HIS A 52 14.73 6.82 -8.08
N PHE A 53 14.04 5.93 -7.37
CA PHE A 53 12.60 5.93 -7.24
C PHE A 53 12.21 5.41 -5.85
N ILE A 54 11.28 6.08 -5.20
CA ILE A 54 10.72 5.66 -3.91
C ILE A 54 9.22 5.47 -4.07
N PRO A 55 8.69 4.26 -3.89
CA PRO A 55 7.25 4.01 -3.94
C PRO A 55 6.50 4.73 -2.82
N GLY A 56 5.19 4.88 -2.98
CA GLY A 56 4.33 5.43 -1.94
C GLY A 56 4.31 4.56 -0.67
N GLY A 57 3.95 5.16 0.46
CA GLY A 57 4.04 4.50 1.77
C GLY A 57 3.29 3.18 1.89
N ARG A 58 2.12 3.05 1.27
CA ARG A 58 1.34 1.80 1.28
C ARG A 58 2.05 0.67 0.53
N ILE A 59 2.73 1.01 -0.56
CA ILE A 59 3.53 0.04 -1.31
C ILE A 59 4.73 -0.39 -0.47
N LEU A 60 5.44 0.57 0.14
CA LEU A 60 6.57 0.28 1.02
C LEU A 60 6.19 -0.65 2.17
N ALA A 61 5.02 -0.43 2.78
CA ALA A 61 4.59 -1.17 3.96
C ALA A 61 4.00 -2.55 3.65
N ASN A 62 3.34 -2.73 2.49
CA ASN A 62 2.47 -3.88 2.28
C ASN A 62 2.85 -4.77 1.10
N LEU A 63 3.49 -4.23 0.06
CA LEU A 63 3.76 -5.01 -1.14
C LEU A 63 4.74 -6.16 -0.86
N GLY A 64 4.34 -7.36 -1.25
CA GLY A 64 5.17 -8.56 -1.13
C GLY A 64 5.21 -9.16 0.27
N ILE A 65 4.41 -8.67 1.22
CA ILE A 65 4.33 -9.27 2.56
C ILE A 65 3.24 -10.33 2.57
N PRO A 66 3.57 -11.59 2.90
CA PRO A 66 2.57 -12.66 3.02
C PRO A 66 1.47 -12.30 4.03
N GLY A 67 0.22 -12.57 3.67
CA GLY A 67 -0.94 -12.28 4.52
C GLY A 67 -1.51 -10.87 4.35
N ARG A 68 -0.91 -10.03 3.51
CA ARG A 68 -1.39 -8.67 3.23
C ARG A 68 -1.85 -8.46 1.80
N GLU A 69 -2.19 -9.54 1.09
CA GLU A 69 -2.59 -9.50 -0.32
C GLU A 69 -3.88 -8.72 -0.53
N SER A 70 -4.77 -8.68 0.46
CA SER A 70 -6.02 -7.94 0.40
C SER A 70 -5.90 -6.47 0.85
N THR A 71 -4.73 -6.05 1.31
CA THR A 71 -4.50 -4.68 1.75
C THR A 71 -4.30 -3.77 0.53
N THR A 72 -4.92 -2.58 0.55
CA THR A 72 -4.74 -1.63 -0.54
C THR A 72 -3.32 -1.12 -0.65
N LEU A 73 -2.87 -0.87 -1.88
CA LEU A 73 -1.61 -0.19 -2.18
C LEU A 73 -1.81 1.29 -2.52
N TYR A 74 -3.05 1.75 -2.60
CA TYR A 74 -3.37 3.16 -2.82
C TYR A 74 -3.34 3.95 -1.52
N ASN A 75 -2.80 5.17 -1.57
CA ASN A 75 -2.70 6.03 -0.40
C ASN A 75 -4.00 6.77 -0.09
N CYS A 76 -4.75 7.16 -1.11
CA CYS A 76 -5.93 8.02 -0.98
C CYS A 76 -7.10 7.49 -1.78
N PHE A 77 -8.30 7.77 -1.27
CA PHE A 77 -9.57 7.37 -1.90
C PHE A 77 -10.52 8.56 -1.91
N VAL A 78 -11.35 8.63 -2.94
CA VAL A 78 -12.42 9.62 -3.05
C VAL A 78 -13.75 8.87 -3.12
N HIS A 79 -14.66 9.23 -2.23
CA HIS A 79 -16.02 8.69 -2.21
C HIS A 79 -17.02 9.77 -2.54
N GLN A 80 -18.06 9.40 -3.28
CA GLN A 80 -19.18 10.27 -3.59
C GLN A 80 -20.40 9.90 -2.76
N THR A 81 -21.17 10.90 -2.34
CA THR A 81 -22.41 10.74 -1.57
C THR A 81 -23.64 10.68 -2.46
N SER A 82 -23.50 10.37 -3.75
CA SER A 82 -24.62 10.34 -4.67
C SER A 82 -25.29 8.96 -4.70
N ASP A 83 -26.60 8.95 -4.63
CA ASP A 83 -27.41 7.80 -5.00
C ASP A 83 -27.47 7.77 -6.54
N ILE A 84 -26.83 6.78 -7.13
CA ILE A 84 -26.74 6.65 -8.59
C ILE A 84 -28.14 6.47 -9.22
N LYS A 85 -29.07 5.80 -8.51
CA LYS A 85 -30.43 5.56 -9.01
C LYS A 85 -31.30 6.80 -8.94
N LEU A 86 -31.17 7.59 -7.88
CA LEU A 86 -31.99 8.76 -7.63
C LEU A 86 -31.29 10.07 -7.98
N ASN A 87 -29.98 10.01 -8.28
CA ASN A 87 -29.12 11.16 -8.50
C ASN A 87 -29.24 12.21 -7.37
N ASP A 88 -29.44 11.73 -6.15
CA ASP A 88 -29.65 12.53 -4.95
C ASP A 88 -28.56 12.28 -3.92
N PRO A 89 -27.61 13.21 -3.73
CA PRO A 89 -26.52 13.04 -2.78
C PRO A 89 -26.97 13.08 -1.32
N ASP A 90 -28.16 13.63 -1.05
CA ASP A 90 -28.71 13.75 0.31
C ASP A 90 -29.66 12.60 0.66
N SER A 91 -29.83 11.63 -0.21
CA SER A 91 -30.68 10.47 0.09
C SER A 91 -30.09 9.64 1.24
N ILE A 92 -30.96 9.06 2.04
CA ILE A 92 -30.53 8.15 3.11
C ILE A 92 -29.71 7.00 2.54
N PHE A 93 -30.12 6.43 1.41
CA PHE A 93 -29.40 5.34 0.76
C PHE A 93 -28.00 5.77 0.31
N GLY A 94 -27.86 6.96 -0.28
CA GLY A 94 -26.56 7.49 -0.71
C GLY A 94 -25.62 7.71 0.48
N ILE A 95 -26.13 8.25 1.57
CA ILE A 95 -25.36 8.49 2.80
C ILE A 95 -24.86 7.18 3.42
N PHE A 96 -25.73 6.19 3.56
CA PHE A 96 -25.34 4.88 4.12
C PHE A 96 -24.42 4.09 3.19
N ASP A 97 -24.61 4.18 1.88
CA ASP A 97 -23.68 3.59 0.93
C ASP A 97 -22.27 4.20 1.04
N MET A 98 -22.18 5.51 1.21
CA MET A 98 -20.92 6.18 1.46
C MET A 98 -20.23 5.67 2.74
N LEU A 99 -20.97 5.55 3.84
CA LEU A 99 -20.46 5.01 5.09
C LEU A 99 -19.95 3.57 4.92
N LYS A 100 -20.67 2.76 4.17
CA LYS A 100 -20.26 1.39 3.83
C LYS A 100 -18.93 1.39 3.07
N TYR A 101 -18.76 2.22 2.07
CA TYR A 101 -17.52 2.32 1.30
C TYR A 101 -16.37 2.86 2.15
N GLN A 102 -16.63 3.83 3.02
CA GLN A 102 -15.63 4.31 3.98
C GLN A 102 -15.17 3.20 4.92
N ALA A 103 -16.10 2.42 5.45
CA ALA A 103 -15.76 1.29 6.32
C ALA A 103 -14.89 0.26 5.60
N LYS A 104 -15.20 -0.07 4.35
CA LYS A 104 -14.40 -0.99 3.53
C LYS A 104 -13.00 -0.44 3.27
N THR A 105 -12.88 0.85 2.96
CA THR A 105 -11.61 1.50 2.72
C THR A 105 -10.73 1.46 3.98
N LEU A 106 -11.29 1.83 5.13
CA LEU A 106 -10.57 1.78 6.41
C LEU A 106 -10.14 0.36 6.76
N ALA A 107 -10.99 -0.63 6.51
CA ALA A 107 -10.65 -2.04 6.75
C ALA A 107 -9.49 -2.50 5.87
N SER A 108 -9.45 -2.10 4.59
CA SER A 108 -8.35 -2.45 3.68
C SER A 108 -7.05 -1.74 4.05
N GLU A 109 -7.13 -0.52 4.60
CA GLU A 109 -5.97 0.22 5.11
C GLU A 109 -5.49 -0.32 6.45
N GLY A 110 -6.40 -0.83 7.27
CA GLY A 110 -6.10 -1.42 8.57
C GLY A 110 -5.61 -2.86 8.52
N GLY A 111 -5.34 -3.41 7.33
CA GLY A 111 -4.98 -4.81 7.12
C GLY A 111 -3.79 -5.33 7.91
N LYS A 112 -2.95 -4.46 8.45
CA LYS A 112 -1.87 -4.88 9.35
C LYS A 112 -2.35 -5.30 10.74
N HIS A 113 -3.64 -5.23 11.00
CA HIS A 113 -4.27 -5.70 12.22
C HIS A 113 -5.11 -6.98 12.01
N ALA A 114 -5.15 -7.45 10.80
CA ALA A 114 -5.90 -8.66 10.46
C ALA A 114 -5.15 -9.91 10.84
#